data_0cca735a6cedc272fb7da58dd4955218
#
_entry.id   0cca735a6cedc272fb7da58dd4955218
#
_cell.length_a   1.000
_cell.length_b   1.000
_cell.length_c   1.000
_cell.angle_alpha   90.00
_cell.angle_beta   90.00
_cell.angle_gamma   90.00
#
_symmetry.space_group_name_H-M   'P 1'
#
loop_
_entity.id
_entity.type
_entity.pdbx_description
1 polymer ?
#
loop_
_entity_poly.entity_id
_entity_poly.type
_entity_poly.pdbx_seq_one_letter_code
_entity_poly.pdbx_strand_id
1 'polypeptide(L)'
;MRRSPEVVLLVDDIRDHAVHYEAALTRDGFIVRVATTGQEALRLAREALPDCAIIDLRLPDMSGWDLCREIREPQPSEPPAIIVLTHEVSKICAENSAKAGCNAWLAHPMHADDLVRTVRQVLNAETDAPASLDEALLGSKKCPGCASDRVRATLRVGAIQYYCCKACSFCWRAEMVKA
;
A
#
# COMPACT_ATOMS: atom_id res chain seq x y z
N MET A 1 -20.26 15.17 9.58
CA MET A 1 -20.02 15.51 8.18
C MET A 1 -19.63 14.21 7.47
N ARG A 2 -20.31 13.82 6.39
CA ARG A 2 -19.82 12.69 5.57
C ARG A 2 -18.57 13.19 4.84
N ARG A 3 -17.43 12.55 5.04
CA ARG A 3 -16.25 12.76 4.18
C ARG A 3 -16.65 12.49 2.74
N SER A 4 -16.08 13.23 1.80
CA SER A 4 -16.17 12.87 0.38
C SER A 4 -15.68 11.43 0.21
N PRO A 5 -16.26 10.64 -0.71
CA PRO A 5 -15.76 9.29 -0.95
C PRO A 5 -14.28 9.36 -1.40
N GLU A 6 -13.45 8.52 -0.79
CA GLU A 6 -12.02 8.48 -1.06
C GLU A 6 -11.75 7.88 -2.45
N VAL A 7 -10.81 8.46 -3.16
CA VAL A 7 -10.43 8.06 -4.53
C VAL A 7 -9.24 7.13 -4.49
N VAL A 8 -9.39 5.95 -5.07
CA VAL A 8 -8.34 4.93 -5.18
C VAL A 8 -7.94 4.77 -6.65
N LEU A 9 -6.65 4.94 -6.94
CA LEU A 9 -6.06 4.60 -8.23
C LEU A 9 -5.54 3.17 -8.18
N LEU A 10 -6.12 2.28 -8.98
CA LEU A 10 -5.71 0.88 -9.10
C LEU A 10 -4.93 0.69 -10.39
N VAL A 11 -3.69 0.25 -10.30
CA VAL A 11 -2.79 0.02 -11.45
C VAL A 11 -2.40 -1.44 -11.51
N ASP A 12 -2.94 -2.17 -12.49
CA ASP A 12 -2.69 -3.60 -12.68
C ASP A 12 -2.92 -3.92 -14.17
N ASP A 13 -1.92 -4.50 -14.83
CA ASP A 13 -1.98 -4.85 -16.26
C ASP A 13 -2.81 -6.11 -16.53
N ILE A 14 -3.10 -6.91 -15.50
CA ILE A 14 -3.92 -8.10 -15.57
C ILE A 14 -5.39 -7.73 -15.34
N ARG A 15 -6.16 -7.70 -16.42
CA ARG A 15 -7.55 -7.26 -16.41
C ARG A 15 -8.45 -7.99 -15.39
N ASP A 16 -8.26 -9.29 -15.24
CA ASP A 16 -9.06 -10.10 -14.32
C ASP A 16 -8.79 -9.72 -12.86
N HIS A 17 -7.53 -9.38 -12.50
CA HIS A 17 -7.18 -8.86 -11.19
C HIS A 17 -7.82 -7.49 -10.97
N ALA A 18 -7.65 -6.58 -11.93
CA ALA A 18 -8.18 -5.22 -11.84
C ALA A 18 -9.69 -5.21 -11.61
N VAL A 19 -10.46 -6.00 -12.40
CA VAL A 19 -11.93 -6.11 -12.25
C VAL A 19 -12.31 -6.65 -10.87
N HIS A 20 -11.61 -7.67 -10.39
CA HIS A 20 -11.91 -8.26 -9.08
C HIS A 20 -11.66 -7.29 -7.92
N TYR A 21 -10.53 -6.58 -7.95
CA TYR A 21 -10.17 -5.61 -6.91
C TYR A 21 -11.03 -4.34 -6.99
N GLU A 22 -11.31 -3.84 -8.20
CA GLU A 22 -12.22 -2.71 -8.43
C GLU A 22 -13.60 -2.98 -7.84
N ALA A 23 -14.18 -4.16 -8.10
CA ALA A 23 -15.48 -4.54 -7.58
C ALA A 23 -15.51 -4.56 -6.05
N ALA A 24 -14.46 -5.08 -5.40
CA ALA A 24 -14.37 -5.14 -3.96
C ALA A 24 -14.23 -3.75 -3.33
N LEU A 25 -13.36 -2.90 -3.87
CA LEU A 25 -13.14 -1.53 -3.41
C LEU A 25 -14.39 -0.66 -3.59
N THR A 26 -15.05 -0.77 -4.75
CA THR A 26 -16.30 -0.03 -5.03
C THR A 26 -17.43 -0.45 -4.08
N ARG A 27 -17.57 -1.75 -3.81
CA ARG A 27 -18.54 -2.27 -2.84
C ARG A 27 -18.31 -1.70 -1.44
N ASP A 28 -17.05 -1.42 -1.08
CA ASP A 28 -16.67 -0.84 0.20
C ASP A 28 -16.80 0.70 0.25
N GLY A 29 -17.20 1.33 -0.85
CA GLY A 29 -17.54 2.77 -0.94
C GLY A 29 -16.45 3.67 -1.49
N PHE A 30 -15.35 3.13 -2.01
CA PHE A 30 -14.31 3.88 -2.69
C PHE A 30 -14.72 4.26 -4.12
N ILE A 31 -14.24 5.41 -4.60
CA ILE A 31 -14.24 5.74 -6.02
C ILE A 31 -12.97 5.16 -6.62
N VAL A 32 -13.11 4.18 -7.52
CA VAL A 32 -11.96 3.51 -8.12
C VAL A 32 -11.71 4.01 -9.54
N ARG A 33 -10.45 4.33 -9.83
CA ARG A 33 -9.94 4.60 -11.16
C ARG A 33 -8.95 3.53 -11.52
N VAL A 34 -9.13 2.88 -12.66
CA VAL A 34 -8.28 1.77 -13.10
C VAL A 34 -7.36 2.24 -14.21
N ALA A 35 -6.08 1.88 -14.10
CA ALA A 35 -5.08 2.02 -15.15
C ALA A 35 -4.42 0.66 -15.42
N THR A 36 -4.10 0.38 -16.67
CA THR A 36 -3.42 -0.85 -17.10
C THR A 36 -1.95 -0.63 -17.46
N THR A 37 -1.52 0.63 -17.43
CA THR A 37 -0.15 1.05 -17.71
C THR A 37 0.29 2.16 -16.75
N GLY A 38 1.60 2.31 -16.57
CA GLY A 38 2.14 3.37 -15.73
C GLY A 38 1.86 4.77 -16.29
N GLN A 39 1.94 4.96 -17.64
CA GLN A 39 1.62 6.23 -18.28
C GLN A 39 0.16 6.63 -18.08
N GLU A 40 -0.76 5.68 -18.19
CA GLU A 40 -2.17 5.92 -17.91
C GLU A 40 -2.39 6.29 -16.44
N ALA A 41 -1.72 5.60 -15.53
CA ALA A 41 -1.78 5.89 -14.09
C ALA A 41 -1.31 7.31 -13.78
N LEU A 42 -0.19 7.75 -14.36
CA LEU A 42 0.32 9.11 -14.21
C LEU A 42 -0.64 10.17 -14.74
N ARG A 43 -1.26 9.92 -15.90
CA ARG A 43 -2.29 10.80 -16.46
C ARG A 43 -3.48 10.93 -15.51
N LEU A 44 -4.02 9.79 -15.03
CA LEU A 44 -5.15 9.78 -14.09
C LEU A 44 -4.81 10.47 -12.76
N ALA A 45 -3.61 10.26 -12.22
CA ALA A 45 -3.16 10.90 -11.00
C ALA A 45 -3.04 12.42 -11.13
N ARG A 46 -2.66 12.93 -12.32
CA ARG A 46 -2.60 14.38 -12.59
C ARG A 46 -3.97 15.01 -12.78
N GLU A 47 -4.94 14.29 -13.33
CA GLU A 47 -6.31 14.78 -13.52
C GLU A 47 -7.09 14.89 -12.20
N ALA A 48 -6.91 13.94 -11.33
CA ALA A 48 -7.47 13.97 -9.97
C ALA A 48 -6.54 13.18 -9.05
N LEU A 49 -6.00 13.85 -8.06
CA LEU A 49 -5.13 13.27 -7.06
C LEU A 49 -5.87 12.13 -6.34
N PRO A 50 -5.35 10.91 -6.33
CA PRO A 50 -5.92 9.84 -5.54
C PRO A 50 -5.55 10.02 -4.06
N ASP A 51 -6.42 9.56 -3.16
CA ASP A 51 -6.10 9.42 -1.73
C ASP A 51 -5.18 8.22 -1.50
N CYS A 52 -5.36 7.16 -2.32
CA CYS A 52 -4.51 5.97 -2.30
C CYS A 52 -4.22 5.47 -3.71
N ALA A 53 -2.97 5.07 -3.97
CA ALA A 53 -2.57 4.37 -5.18
C ALA A 53 -2.18 2.92 -4.87
N ILE A 54 -2.79 1.96 -5.57
CA ILE A 54 -2.47 0.54 -5.52
C ILE A 54 -1.73 0.21 -6.81
N ILE A 55 -0.50 -0.28 -6.73
CA ILE A 55 0.41 -0.37 -7.88
C ILE A 55 1.01 -1.76 -7.98
N ASP A 56 0.73 -2.48 -9.09
CA ASP A 56 1.52 -3.67 -9.43
C ASP A 56 2.94 -3.26 -9.84
N LEU A 57 3.91 -4.03 -9.41
CA LEU A 57 5.32 -3.80 -9.73
C LEU A 57 5.66 -4.11 -11.18
N ARG A 58 4.92 -5.00 -11.82
CA ARG A 58 5.17 -5.41 -13.21
C ARG A 58 4.15 -4.76 -14.13
N LEU A 59 4.52 -3.63 -14.70
CA LEU A 59 3.72 -2.94 -15.70
C LEU A 59 4.40 -3.07 -17.08
N PRO A 60 3.64 -3.01 -18.17
CA PRO A 60 4.18 -3.25 -19.52
C PRO A 60 5.10 -2.13 -20.02
N ASP A 61 5.00 -0.93 -19.48
CA ASP A 61 5.66 0.28 -19.96
C ASP A 61 6.70 0.85 -19.01
N MET A 62 6.60 0.55 -17.70
CA MET A 62 7.58 0.98 -16.69
C MET A 62 7.58 0.07 -15.47
N SER A 63 8.59 0.23 -14.62
CA SER A 63 8.59 -0.42 -13.31
C SER A 63 7.58 0.25 -12.37
N GLY A 64 6.81 -0.55 -11.60
CA GLY A 64 5.93 -0.01 -10.56
C GLY A 64 6.69 0.83 -9.50
N TRP A 65 7.99 0.55 -9.29
CA TRP A 65 8.83 1.37 -8.41
C TRP A 65 9.09 2.78 -8.97
N ASP A 66 9.26 2.89 -10.30
CA ASP A 66 9.42 4.18 -10.97
C ASP A 66 8.11 4.95 -10.90
N LEU A 67 6.98 4.27 -11.14
CA LEU A 67 5.66 4.86 -11.00
C LEU A 67 5.41 5.41 -9.58
N CYS A 68 5.78 4.66 -8.54
CA CYS A 68 5.67 5.13 -7.16
C CYS A 68 6.43 6.44 -6.93
N ARG A 69 7.66 6.55 -7.48
CA ARG A 69 8.46 7.78 -7.37
C ARG A 69 7.83 8.94 -8.12
N GLU A 70 7.40 8.71 -9.37
CA GLU A 70 6.81 9.74 -10.21
C GLU A 70 5.47 10.27 -9.68
N ILE A 71 4.66 9.42 -9.04
CA ILE A 71 3.44 9.86 -8.36
C ILE A 71 3.75 10.75 -7.15
N ARG A 72 4.90 10.55 -6.49
CA ARG A 72 5.29 11.32 -5.30
C ARG A 72 6.03 12.61 -5.60
N GLU A 73 6.79 12.67 -6.71
CA GLU A 73 7.67 13.79 -7.03
C GLU A 73 6.99 15.17 -7.16
N PRO A 74 5.75 15.31 -7.67
CA PRO A 74 5.14 16.63 -7.82
C PRO A 74 4.39 17.12 -6.57
N GLN A 75 4.44 16.44 -5.44
CA GLN A 75 3.50 16.65 -4.35
C GLN A 75 3.98 17.66 -3.31
N PRO A 76 3.28 18.79 -3.15
CA PRO A 76 3.70 19.81 -2.21
C PRO A 76 3.30 19.57 -0.76
N SER A 77 2.21 18.92 -0.43
CA SER A 77 1.72 18.85 0.95
C SER A 77 1.18 17.50 1.42
N GLU A 78 0.46 16.77 0.60
CA GLU A 78 -0.16 15.49 0.98
C GLU A 78 -0.01 14.48 -0.16
N PRO A 79 1.07 13.68 -0.18
CA PRO A 79 1.24 12.64 -1.19
C PRO A 79 0.25 11.50 -0.93
N PRO A 80 -0.31 10.86 -1.99
CA PRO A 80 -1.20 9.73 -1.81
C PRO A 80 -0.55 8.58 -1.05
N ALA A 81 -1.34 7.84 -0.28
CA ALA A 81 -0.88 6.58 0.27
C ALA A 81 -0.56 5.61 -0.87
N ILE A 82 0.55 4.88 -0.79
CA ILE A 82 0.96 3.91 -1.82
C ILE A 82 1.00 2.51 -1.25
N ILE A 83 0.23 1.61 -1.89
CA ILE A 83 0.24 0.17 -1.65
C ILE A 83 0.82 -0.51 -2.87
N VAL A 84 1.84 -1.32 -2.70
CA VAL A 84 2.46 -2.07 -3.79
C VAL A 84 1.97 -3.52 -3.78
N LEU A 85 1.59 -4.02 -4.96
CA LEU A 85 1.29 -5.43 -5.20
C LEU A 85 2.52 -6.11 -5.80
N THR A 86 2.85 -7.31 -5.31
CA THR A 86 4.02 -8.05 -5.78
C THR A 86 3.79 -9.55 -5.79
N HIS A 87 4.34 -10.22 -6.80
CA HIS A 87 4.43 -11.69 -6.83
C HIS A 87 5.65 -12.23 -6.10
N GLU A 88 6.60 -11.36 -5.78
CA GLU A 88 7.87 -11.76 -5.18
C GLU A 88 8.10 -11.05 -3.84
N VAL A 89 8.26 -11.84 -2.80
CA VAL A 89 8.62 -11.37 -1.45
C VAL A 89 10.11 -11.56 -1.26
N SER A 90 10.89 -10.59 -1.73
CA SER A 90 12.35 -10.63 -1.63
C SER A 90 12.89 -9.47 -0.78
N LYS A 91 14.16 -9.58 -0.40
CA LYS A 91 14.89 -8.50 0.27
C LYS A 91 14.92 -7.23 -0.59
N ILE A 92 15.01 -7.39 -1.91
CA ILE A 92 15.03 -6.29 -2.88
C ILE A 92 13.69 -5.53 -2.88
N CYS A 93 12.55 -6.23 -2.77
CA CYS A 93 11.23 -5.60 -2.65
C CYS A 93 11.13 -4.73 -1.41
N ALA A 94 11.61 -5.19 -0.26
CA ALA A 94 11.57 -4.41 0.97
C ALA A 94 12.47 -3.17 0.92
N GLU A 95 13.68 -3.28 0.35
CA GLU A 95 14.60 -2.15 0.19
C GLU A 95 14.03 -1.09 -0.79
N ASN A 96 13.46 -1.53 -1.90
CA ASN A 96 12.84 -0.65 -2.89
C ASN A 96 11.57 0.01 -2.34
N SER A 97 10.75 -0.71 -1.57
CA SER A 97 9.58 -0.16 -0.89
C SER A 97 9.96 0.99 0.05
N ALA A 98 11.04 0.83 0.82
CA ALA A 98 11.55 1.89 1.69
C ALA A 98 12.00 3.12 0.89
N LYS A 99 12.75 2.92 -0.21
CA LYS A 99 13.24 3.99 -1.07
C LYS A 99 12.12 4.72 -1.82
N ALA A 100 11.10 3.98 -2.27
CA ALA A 100 9.94 4.52 -2.96
C ALA A 100 8.90 5.15 -2.01
N GLY A 101 9.09 5.02 -0.70
CA GLY A 101 8.20 5.60 0.31
C GLY A 101 6.82 4.94 0.38
N CYS A 102 6.69 3.65 0.02
CA CYS A 102 5.42 2.94 0.06
C CYS A 102 4.90 2.78 1.49
N ASN A 103 3.59 2.91 1.67
CA ASN A 103 2.93 2.77 2.97
C ASN A 103 2.73 1.30 3.34
N ALA A 104 2.41 0.46 2.34
CA ALA A 104 2.25 -0.98 2.52
C ALA A 104 2.62 -1.74 1.24
N TRP A 105 2.77 -3.05 1.35
CA TRP A 105 2.86 -3.94 0.20
C TRP A 105 2.17 -5.26 0.50
N LEU A 106 1.56 -5.86 -0.53
CA LEU A 106 0.84 -7.12 -0.46
C LEU A 106 1.41 -8.09 -1.48
N ALA A 107 1.51 -9.35 -1.09
CA ALA A 107 2.01 -10.41 -1.95
C ALA A 107 0.85 -11.19 -2.59
N HIS A 108 0.94 -11.42 -3.89
CA HIS A 108 0.06 -12.35 -4.60
C HIS A 108 0.40 -13.83 -4.26
N PRO A 109 -0.62 -14.73 -4.19
CA PRO A 109 -2.05 -14.45 -4.28
C PRO A 109 -2.61 -13.86 -2.98
N MET A 110 -3.57 -12.94 -3.08
CA MET A 110 -4.26 -12.34 -1.94
C MET A 110 -5.78 -12.29 -2.16
N HIS A 111 -6.54 -12.21 -1.08
CA HIS A 111 -7.98 -11.98 -1.16
C HIS A 111 -8.27 -10.48 -1.32
N ALA A 112 -9.32 -10.15 -2.10
CA ALA A 112 -9.71 -8.75 -2.30
C ALA A 112 -10.11 -8.04 -0.99
N ASP A 113 -10.66 -8.77 -0.04
CA ASP A 113 -11.00 -8.23 1.29
C ASP A 113 -9.75 -7.82 2.10
N ASP A 114 -8.60 -8.49 1.89
CA ASP A 114 -7.33 -8.08 2.50
C ASP A 114 -6.81 -6.79 1.88
N LEU A 115 -6.99 -6.61 0.57
CA LEU A 115 -6.65 -5.37 -0.12
C LEU A 115 -7.51 -4.21 0.40
N VAL A 116 -8.85 -4.38 0.45
CA VAL A 116 -9.78 -3.36 0.99
C VAL A 116 -9.40 -2.97 2.42
N ARG A 117 -9.11 -3.96 3.28
CA ARG A 117 -8.69 -3.71 4.66
C ARG A 117 -7.39 -2.90 4.71
N THR A 118 -6.43 -3.21 3.85
CA THR A 118 -5.15 -2.49 3.78
C THR A 118 -5.34 -1.05 3.33
N VAL A 119 -6.18 -0.79 2.32
CA VAL A 119 -6.52 0.57 1.88
C VAL A 119 -7.10 1.39 3.02
N ARG A 120 -8.09 0.84 3.75
CA ARG A 120 -8.66 1.54 4.91
C ARG A 120 -7.63 1.83 6.00
N GLN A 121 -6.70 0.92 6.24
CA GLN A 121 -5.67 1.11 7.25
C GLN A 121 -4.70 2.23 6.89
N VAL A 122 -4.21 2.26 5.65
CA VAL A 122 -3.27 3.31 5.24
C VAL A 122 -3.92 4.69 5.19
N LEU A 123 -5.20 4.78 4.78
CA LEU A 123 -5.95 6.02 4.75
C LEU A 123 -6.31 6.53 6.17
N ASN A 124 -6.66 5.63 7.08
CA ASN A 124 -6.94 6.01 8.46
C ASN A 124 -5.67 6.39 9.24
N ALA A 125 -4.51 5.81 8.91
CA ALA A 125 -3.23 6.19 9.53
C ALA A 125 -2.81 7.62 9.21
N GLU A 126 -3.28 8.20 8.11
CA GLU A 126 -3.05 9.60 7.74
C GLU A 126 -3.98 10.58 8.48
N THR A 127 -5.13 10.10 8.99
CA THR A 127 -6.12 10.93 9.70
C THR A 127 -5.91 10.96 11.21
N ASP A 128 -5.36 9.91 11.76
CA ASP A 128 -4.81 9.86 13.09
C ASP A 128 -3.28 9.88 12.94
N ALA A 129 -2.65 11.06 12.95
CA ALA A 129 -1.24 11.13 13.22
C ALA A 129 -1.05 10.57 14.65
N PRO A 130 -0.71 9.28 14.83
CA PRO A 130 -0.53 8.78 16.16
C PRO A 130 0.74 9.41 16.68
N ALA A 131 0.59 10.18 17.71
CA ALA A 131 1.66 10.26 18.68
C ALA A 131 2.01 8.79 18.99
N SER A 132 3.18 8.34 18.49
CA SER A 132 3.76 7.03 18.76
C SER A 132 2.96 5.81 18.26
N LEU A 133 3.02 5.50 16.96
CA LEU A 133 2.83 4.14 16.43
C LEU A 133 3.81 3.13 17.09
N ASP A 134 4.80 3.61 17.82
CA ASP A 134 5.95 2.85 18.31
C ASP A 134 5.62 1.95 19.49
N GLU A 135 4.73 2.37 20.38
CA GLU A 135 4.48 1.62 21.61
C GLU A 135 3.36 0.56 21.45
N ALA A 136 2.36 0.83 20.64
CA ALA A 136 1.25 -0.12 20.39
C ALA A 136 1.67 -1.27 19.45
N LEU A 137 2.58 -1.03 18.49
CA LEU A 137 3.02 -2.04 17.51
C LEU A 137 4.23 -2.86 18.01
N LEU A 138 5.08 -2.31 18.86
CA LEU A 138 6.20 -3.03 19.49
C LEU A 138 5.75 -3.93 20.65
N GLY A 139 4.64 -3.60 21.33
CA GLY A 139 4.09 -4.37 22.44
C GLY A 139 3.17 -5.51 22.02
N SER A 140 2.46 -5.42 20.94
CA SER A 140 1.62 -6.50 20.43
C SER A 140 2.22 -7.07 19.14
N LYS A 141 2.73 -8.28 19.22
CA LYS A 141 3.18 -9.07 18.06
C LYS A 141 1.99 -9.50 17.16
N LYS A 142 1.03 -8.60 16.95
CA LYS A 142 -0.19 -8.89 16.18
C LYS A 142 -0.18 -8.12 14.86
N CYS A 143 -0.70 -8.77 13.82
CA CYS A 143 -0.85 -8.15 12.52
C CYS A 143 -1.88 -7.00 12.56
N PRO A 144 -1.56 -5.78 12.11
CA PRO A 144 -2.53 -4.70 12.04
C PRO A 144 -3.73 -5.01 11.15
N GLY A 145 -3.52 -5.84 10.11
CA GLY A 145 -4.55 -6.18 9.14
C GLY A 145 -5.60 -7.16 9.63
N CYS A 146 -5.22 -8.19 10.37
CA CYS A 146 -6.15 -9.27 10.76
C CYS A 146 -6.04 -9.67 12.24
N ALA A 147 -5.31 -8.91 13.04
CA ALA A 147 -5.05 -9.16 14.46
C ALA A 147 -4.40 -10.52 14.78
N SER A 148 -3.95 -11.27 13.76
CA SER A 148 -3.24 -12.55 13.95
C SER A 148 -1.89 -12.33 14.61
N ASP A 149 -1.51 -13.25 15.50
CA ASP A 149 -0.18 -13.34 16.12
C ASP A 149 0.86 -14.03 15.21
N ARG A 150 0.43 -14.56 14.07
CA ARG A 150 1.28 -15.25 13.09
C ARG A 150 2.13 -14.28 12.26
N VAL A 151 2.80 -13.34 12.96
CA VAL A 151 3.66 -12.30 12.39
C VAL A 151 5.09 -12.79 12.36
N ARG A 152 5.79 -12.49 11.26
CA ARG A 152 7.22 -12.74 11.09
C ARG A 152 7.94 -11.44 10.77
N ALA A 153 8.97 -11.12 11.54
CA ALA A 153 9.97 -10.14 11.12
C ALA A 153 10.73 -10.68 9.91
N THR A 154 10.76 -9.91 8.81
CA THR A 154 11.33 -10.38 7.53
C THR A 154 12.65 -9.74 7.22
N LEU A 155 12.77 -8.42 7.44
CA LEU A 155 13.96 -7.67 7.07
C LEU A 155 14.15 -6.48 7.99
N ARG A 156 15.41 -6.09 8.20
CA ARG A 156 15.79 -4.84 8.86
C ARG A 156 16.68 -4.01 7.93
N VAL A 157 16.32 -2.75 7.72
CA VAL A 157 17.12 -1.79 6.95
C VAL A 157 17.32 -0.54 7.83
N GLY A 158 18.51 -0.39 8.37
CA GLY A 158 18.80 0.71 9.31
C GLY A 158 17.93 0.64 10.56
N ALA A 159 17.17 1.70 10.82
CA ALA A 159 16.21 1.80 11.92
C ALA A 159 14.83 1.21 11.59
N ILE A 160 14.58 0.74 10.36
CA ILE A 160 13.29 0.24 9.92
C ILE A 160 13.26 -1.28 9.98
N GLN A 161 12.29 -1.85 10.68
CA GLN A 161 12.00 -3.28 10.71
C GLN A 161 10.75 -3.57 9.86
N TYR A 162 10.84 -4.56 8.99
CA TYR A 162 9.73 -5.05 8.17
C TYR A 162 9.14 -6.32 8.78
N TYR A 163 7.82 -6.40 8.76
CA TYR A 163 7.05 -7.53 9.27
C TYR A 163 6.09 -8.03 8.20
N CYS A 164 5.85 -9.33 8.16
CA CYS A 164 4.82 -9.94 7.31
C CYS A 164 3.95 -10.90 8.13
N CYS A 165 2.65 -10.84 7.91
CA CYS A 165 1.68 -11.74 8.50
C CYS A 165 1.54 -13.00 7.64
N LYS A 166 1.66 -14.18 8.25
CA LYS A 166 1.46 -15.46 7.57
C LYS A 166 -0.02 -15.82 7.36
N ALA A 167 -0.92 -15.10 8.02
CA ALA A 167 -2.35 -15.39 7.94
C ALA A 167 -3.05 -14.62 6.80
N CYS A 168 -2.67 -13.35 6.56
CA CYS A 168 -3.30 -12.49 5.55
C CYS A 168 -2.31 -11.85 4.56
N SER A 169 -1.05 -12.26 4.58
CA SER A 169 0.03 -11.75 3.71
C SER A 169 0.29 -10.23 3.83
N PHE A 170 -0.35 -9.54 4.77
CA PHE A 170 -0.10 -8.13 5.01
C PHE A 170 1.32 -7.93 5.52
N CYS A 171 2.04 -7.01 4.90
CA CYS A 171 3.40 -6.65 5.29
C CYS A 171 3.45 -5.16 5.61
N TRP A 172 4.14 -4.79 6.69
CA TRP A 172 4.27 -3.41 7.15
C TRP A 172 5.67 -3.13 7.67
N ARG A 173 5.97 -1.87 7.86
CA ARG A 173 7.22 -1.41 8.45
C ARG A 173 6.96 -0.73 9.79
N ALA A 174 7.92 -0.82 10.70
CA ALA A 174 7.97 -0.02 11.92
C ALA A 174 9.38 0.55 12.10
N GLU A 175 9.48 1.80 12.51
CA GLU A 175 10.74 2.40 12.89
C GLU A 175 11.12 1.87 14.29
N MET A 176 12.36 1.41 14.41
CA MET A 176 12.93 1.00 15.71
C MET A 176 13.47 2.24 16.40
N VAL A 177 12.75 2.73 17.39
CA VAL A 177 13.30 3.77 18.28
C VAL A 177 14.53 3.21 18.97
N LYS A 178 15.64 3.93 18.89
CA LYS A 178 16.82 3.61 19.69
C LYS A 178 16.46 3.86 21.16
N ALA A 179 16.44 2.78 21.95
CA ALA A 179 16.43 2.88 23.40
C ALA A 179 17.71 3.55 23.88
#